data_4e32c5bd3871e5a1e7cb709bb604e8a5
#
_entry.id   4e32c5bd3871e5a1e7cb709bb604e8a5
#
_cell.length_a   1.000
_cell.length_b   1.000
_cell.length_c   1.000
_cell.angle_alpha   90.00
_cell.angle_beta   90.00
_cell.angle_gamma   90.00
#
_symmetry.space_group_name_H-M   'P 1'
#
loop_
_entity.id
_entity.type
_entity.pdbx_description
1 polymer ?
#
loop_
_entity_poly.entity_id
_entity_poly.type
_entity_poly.pdbx_seq_one_letter_code
_entity_poly.pdbx_strand_id
1 'polypeptide(L)'
;MAVIERVYTIPLRKAKSAPRYKRAKKAAKIVREFIARHMKTSEDLVWIDPGLNEYIWQRGAEKPPSRVRVFARKLDDGTVEVKLYEQYVKEQAEKAVEEKTREAVEEAVEEAMEEEKAEEVVEEVIEAEEQEVVEEETKAEEPSEEITSKEEKKE
;
A
#
# COMPACT_ATOMS: atom_id res chain seq x y z
N MET A 1 -1.85 7.70 20.74
CA MET A 1 -2.67 6.73 21.45
C MET A 1 -2.07 5.35 21.30
N ALA A 2 -2.03 4.55 22.35
CA ALA A 2 -1.26 3.30 22.33
C ALA A 2 -2.15 2.12 21.92
N VAL A 3 -2.07 1.70 20.69
CA VAL A 3 -2.65 0.43 20.22
C VAL A 3 -1.88 -0.72 20.88
N ILE A 4 -2.57 -1.57 21.62
CA ILE A 4 -1.94 -2.73 22.27
C ILE A 4 -2.16 -3.96 21.41
N GLU A 5 -1.07 -4.49 20.86
CA GLU A 5 -1.07 -5.71 20.05
C GLU A 5 -0.39 -6.86 20.78
N ARG A 6 -1.02 -8.01 20.81
CA ARG A 6 -0.48 -9.20 21.48
C ARG A 6 -0.86 -10.48 20.75
N VAL A 7 0.04 -11.46 20.81
CA VAL A 7 -0.22 -12.81 20.28
C VAL A 7 -0.44 -13.77 21.43
N TYR A 8 -1.52 -14.54 21.37
CA TYR A 8 -1.87 -15.53 22.37
C TYR A 8 -2.06 -16.92 21.76
N THR A 9 -1.70 -17.95 22.52
CA THR A 9 -2.08 -19.33 22.25
C THR A 9 -3.11 -19.77 23.27
N ILE A 10 -4.36 -19.92 22.83
CA ILE A 10 -5.51 -20.19 23.70
C ILE A 10 -5.80 -21.69 23.72
N PRO A 11 -5.78 -22.37 24.90
CA PRO A 11 -6.15 -23.76 25.04
C PRO A 11 -7.68 -23.92 25.06
N LEU A 12 -8.23 -24.68 24.10
CA LEU A 12 -9.67 -24.90 23.96
C LEU A 12 -10.12 -26.23 24.58
N ARG A 13 -9.29 -26.87 25.42
CA ARG A 13 -9.62 -28.17 26.06
C ARG A 13 -10.92 -28.14 26.87
N LYS A 14 -11.22 -27.02 27.52
CA LYS A 14 -12.46 -26.80 28.26
C LYS A 14 -13.72 -26.90 27.40
N ALA A 15 -13.64 -26.72 26.09
CA ALA A 15 -14.76 -26.87 25.17
C ALA A 15 -15.26 -28.35 25.12
N LYS A 16 -14.38 -29.33 25.39
CA LYS A 16 -14.73 -30.77 25.41
C LYS A 16 -15.68 -31.15 26.53
N SER A 17 -15.79 -30.37 27.61
CA SER A 17 -16.74 -30.62 28.71
C SER A 17 -18.20 -30.38 28.31
N ALA A 18 -18.43 -29.67 27.19
CA ALA A 18 -19.78 -29.43 26.67
C ALA A 18 -20.27 -30.63 25.83
N PRO A 19 -21.61 -30.80 25.68
CA PRO A 19 -22.20 -31.77 24.75
C PRO A 19 -21.62 -31.55 23.33
N ARG A 20 -21.50 -32.66 22.56
CA ARG A 20 -20.82 -32.65 21.24
C ARG A 20 -21.28 -31.50 20.33
N TYR A 21 -22.59 -31.32 20.17
CA TYR A 21 -23.19 -30.31 19.30
C TYR A 21 -22.99 -28.85 19.77
N LYS A 22 -22.54 -28.63 21.02
CA LYS A 22 -22.27 -27.26 21.56
C LYS A 22 -20.80 -26.94 21.70
N ARG A 23 -19.87 -27.84 21.33
CA ARG A 23 -18.43 -27.69 21.59
C ARG A 23 -17.81 -26.51 20.85
N ALA A 24 -18.11 -26.30 19.57
CA ALA A 24 -17.57 -25.18 18.79
C ALA A 24 -18.10 -23.86 19.35
N LYS A 25 -19.40 -23.75 19.68
CA LYS A 25 -19.97 -22.55 20.33
C LYS A 25 -19.29 -22.27 21.68
N LYS A 26 -19.03 -23.32 22.49
CA LYS A 26 -18.30 -23.18 23.76
C LYS A 26 -16.85 -22.74 23.52
N ALA A 27 -16.19 -23.21 22.47
CA ALA A 27 -14.83 -22.83 22.12
C ALA A 27 -14.74 -21.33 21.78
N ALA A 28 -15.64 -20.81 20.96
CA ALA A 28 -15.72 -19.38 20.66
C ALA A 28 -15.95 -18.53 21.94
N LYS A 29 -16.81 -19.00 22.85
CA LYS A 29 -16.99 -18.32 24.14
C LYS A 29 -15.71 -18.32 24.97
N ILE A 30 -14.97 -19.42 25.04
CA ILE A 30 -13.68 -19.49 25.75
C ILE A 30 -12.66 -18.51 25.17
N VAL A 31 -12.63 -18.32 23.85
CA VAL A 31 -11.77 -17.31 23.21
C VAL A 31 -12.11 -15.91 23.73
N ARG A 32 -13.40 -15.53 23.75
CA ARG A 32 -13.84 -14.23 24.28
C ARG A 32 -13.45 -14.03 25.74
N GLU A 33 -13.79 -14.99 26.59
CA GLU A 33 -13.47 -14.96 28.02
C GLU A 33 -11.95 -14.84 28.28
N PHE A 34 -11.15 -15.54 27.48
CA PHE A 34 -9.69 -15.51 27.60
C PHE A 34 -9.14 -14.13 27.22
N ILE A 35 -9.55 -13.60 26.08
CA ILE A 35 -9.09 -12.29 25.58
C ILE A 35 -9.57 -11.16 26.51
N ALA A 36 -10.84 -11.15 26.89
CA ALA A 36 -11.39 -10.16 27.81
C ALA A 36 -10.56 -10.05 29.10
N ARG A 37 -10.19 -11.18 29.69
CA ARG A 37 -9.34 -11.23 30.90
C ARG A 37 -7.94 -10.70 30.66
N HIS A 38 -7.28 -11.07 29.53
CA HIS A 38 -5.88 -10.71 29.29
C HIS A 38 -5.69 -9.28 28.77
N MET A 39 -6.68 -8.77 28.06
CA MET A 39 -6.69 -7.39 27.54
C MET A 39 -7.41 -6.40 28.48
N LYS A 40 -7.92 -6.91 29.64
CA LYS A 40 -8.66 -6.11 30.63
C LYS A 40 -9.82 -5.33 29.99
N THR A 41 -10.71 -6.05 29.33
CA THR A 41 -11.84 -5.51 28.57
C THR A 41 -13.09 -6.35 28.88
N SER A 42 -14.28 -5.84 28.59
CA SER A 42 -15.54 -6.59 28.69
C SER A 42 -15.62 -7.65 27.59
N GLU A 43 -16.31 -8.77 27.84
CA GLU A 43 -16.55 -9.83 26.83
C GLU A 43 -17.35 -9.30 25.60
N ASP A 44 -18.23 -8.32 25.81
CA ASP A 44 -19.04 -7.71 24.76
C ASP A 44 -18.24 -6.86 23.76
N LEU A 45 -17.09 -6.32 24.22
CA LEU A 45 -16.19 -5.52 23.38
C LEU A 45 -15.16 -6.37 22.63
N VAL A 46 -15.21 -7.71 22.77
CA VAL A 46 -14.33 -8.62 22.03
C VAL A 46 -14.98 -9.06 20.73
N TRP A 47 -14.46 -8.55 19.61
CA TRP A 47 -14.86 -8.94 18.28
C TRP A 47 -14.00 -10.07 17.74
N ILE A 48 -14.64 -11.13 17.30
CA ILE A 48 -13.99 -12.32 16.71
C ILE A 48 -14.11 -12.23 15.20
N ASP A 49 -12.98 -12.23 14.53
CA ASP A 49 -12.92 -12.22 13.07
C ASP A 49 -13.61 -13.44 12.45
N PRO A 50 -14.33 -13.30 11.31
CA PRO A 50 -14.95 -14.41 10.58
C PRO A 50 -14.00 -15.58 10.33
N GLY A 51 -12.76 -15.31 9.89
CA GLY A 51 -11.78 -16.35 9.61
C GLY A 51 -11.36 -17.15 10.84
N LEU A 52 -11.26 -16.52 12.00
CA LEU A 52 -11.04 -17.23 13.26
C LEU A 52 -12.26 -18.09 13.63
N ASN A 53 -13.46 -17.60 13.42
CA ASN A 53 -14.66 -18.35 13.66
C ASN A 53 -14.76 -19.56 12.73
N GLU A 54 -14.49 -19.41 11.43
CA GLU A 54 -14.43 -20.50 10.46
C GLU A 54 -13.41 -21.58 10.86
N TYR A 55 -12.23 -21.19 11.32
CA TYR A 55 -11.22 -22.12 11.81
C TYR A 55 -11.72 -22.95 12.99
N ILE A 56 -12.45 -22.36 13.94
CA ILE A 56 -13.03 -23.06 15.07
C ILE A 56 -14.08 -24.07 14.60
N TRP A 57 -14.85 -23.76 13.55
CA TRP A 57 -15.91 -24.62 13.00
C TRP A 57 -15.45 -25.54 11.87
N GLN A 58 -14.20 -25.45 11.41
CA GLN A 58 -13.66 -26.17 10.26
C GLN A 58 -13.93 -27.69 10.30
N ARG A 59 -13.87 -28.27 11.49
CA ARG A 59 -14.17 -29.71 11.72
C ARG A 59 -15.58 -29.96 12.23
N GLY A 60 -16.50 -29.01 12.02
CA GLY A 60 -17.86 -29.05 12.50
C GLY A 60 -18.01 -28.75 13.99
N ALA A 61 -19.26 -28.78 14.47
CA ALA A 61 -19.62 -28.39 15.83
C ALA A 61 -18.99 -29.26 16.92
N GLU A 62 -18.68 -30.51 16.60
CA GLU A 62 -18.27 -31.53 17.58
C GLU A 62 -16.79 -31.57 17.89
N LYS A 63 -15.94 -31.18 16.92
CA LYS A 63 -14.49 -31.36 16.97
C LYS A 63 -13.72 -30.05 16.81
N PRO A 64 -13.92 -29.04 17.69
CA PRO A 64 -13.09 -27.83 17.63
C PRO A 64 -11.62 -28.16 17.88
N PRO A 65 -10.67 -27.32 17.40
CA PRO A 65 -9.25 -27.51 17.65
C PRO A 65 -8.94 -27.50 19.15
N SER A 66 -7.87 -28.18 19.57
CA SER A 66 -7.47 -28.23 20.99
C SER A 66 -6.81 -26.95 21.50
N ARG A 67 -6.23 -26.17 20.61
CA ARG A 67 -5.61 -24.87 20.85
C ARG A 67 -5.73 -24.04 19.59
N VAL A 68 -5.73 -22.72 19.73
CA VAL A 68 -5.71 -21.77 18.62
C VAL A 68 -4.70 -20.67 18.93
N ARG A 69 -3.95 -20.25 17.93
CA ARG A 69 -3.03 -19.09 18.02
C ARG A 69 -3.72 -17.90 17.39
N VAL A 70 -3.86 -16.83 18.16
CA VAL A 70 -4.59 -15.63 17.77
C VAL A 70 -3.73 -14.39 17.94
N PHE A 71 -3.96 -13.43 17.09
CA PHE A 71 -3.49 -12.07 17.22
C PHE A 71 -4.64 -11.22 17.75
N ALA A 72 -4.40 -10.46 18.80
CA ALA A 72 -5.38 -9.60 19.43
C ALA A 72 -4.87 -8.15 19.43
N ARG A 73 -5.68 -7.25 18.89
CA ARG A 73 -5.41 -5.81 18.82
C ARG A 73 -6.47 -5.07 19.62
N LYS A 74 -6.05 -4.28 20.60
CA LYS A 74 -6.94 -3.40 21.36
C LYS A 74 -6.91 -2.01 20.76
N LEU A 75 -8.08 -1.51 20.37
CA LEU A 75 -8.31 -0.17 19.87
C LEU A 75 -8.50 0.80 21.05
N ASP A 76 -8.38 2.10 20.78
CA ASP A 76 -8.56 3.17 21.79
C ASP A 76 -9.96 3.18 22.41
N ASP A 77 -10.97 2.77 21.68
CA ASP A 77 -12.37 2.62 22.14
C ASP A 77 -12.57 1.49 23.15
N GLY A 78 -11.49 0.76 23.46
CA GLY A 78 -11.55 -0.41 24.35
C GLY A 78 -12.01 -1.69 23.65
N THR A 79 -12.42 -1.63 22.38
CA THR A 79 -12.76 -2.79 21.57
C THR A 79 -11.51 -3.60 21.24
N VAL A 80 -11.63 -4.92 21.28
CA VAL A 80 -10.53 -5.83 20.95
C VAL A 80 -10.89 -6.65 19.73
N GLU A 81 -10.12 -6.50 18.66
CA GLU A 81 -10.20 -7.34 17.47
C GLU A 81 -9.33 -8.58 17.64
N VAL A 82 -9.86 -9.75 17.31
CA VAL A 82 -9.17 -11.04 17.45
C VAL A 82 -9.17 -11.76 16.12
N LYS A 83 -7.99 -11.86 15.50
CA LYS A 83 -7.77 -12.55 14.23
C LYS A 83 -7.00 -13.86 14.41
N LEU A 84 -7.12 -14.78 13.46
CA LEU A 84 -6.25 -15.93 13.40
C LEU A 84 -4.83 -15.49 13.06
N TYR A 85 -3.83 -15.92 13.84
CA TYR A 85 -2.44 -15.51 13.63
C TYR A 85 -1.91 -15.82 12.23
N GLU A 86 -2.27 -16.97 11.66
CA GLU A 86 -1.86 -17.36 10.32
C GLU A 86 -2.42 -16.43 9.24
N GLN A 87 -3.67 -15.97 9.39
CA GLN A 87 -4.29 -15.01 8.48
C GLN A 87 -3.66 -13.64 8.63
N TYR A 88 -3.41 -13.20 9.87
CA TYR A 88 -2.74 -11.93 10.13
C TYR A 88 -1.35 -11.86 9.47
N VAL A 89 -0.55 -12.94 9.58
CA VAL A 89 0.78 -13.00 8.94
C VAL A 89 0.66 -12.93 7.41
N LYS A 90 -0.33 -13.61 6.81
CA LYS A 90 -0.58 -13.54 5.37
C LYS A 90 -0.99 -12.12 4.93
N GLU A 91 -1.94 -11.50 5.63
CA GLU A 91 -2.36 -10.14 5.36
C GLU A 91 -1.19 -9.13 5.45
N GLN A 92 -0.29 -9.32 6.41
CA GLN A 92 0.91 -8.48 6.55
C GLN A 92 1.91 -8.72 5.41
N ALA A 93 2.10 -9.97 5.00
CA ALA A 93 2.95 -10.29 3.86
C ALA A 93 2.39 -9.75 2.54
N GLU A 94 1.08 -9.85 2.32
CA GLU A 94 0.40 -9.30 1.14
C GLU A 94 0.52 -7.78 1.10
N LYS A 95 0.26 -7.09 2.22
CA LYS A 95 0.43 -5.63 2.32
C LYS A 95 1.86 -5.17 2.07
N ALA A 96 2.84 -5.89 2.60
CA ALA A 96 4.25 -5.58 2.38
C ALA A 96 4.69 -5.77 0.92
N VAL A 97 4.11 -6.74 0.20
CA VAL A 97 4.33 -6.92 -1.24
C VAL A 97 3.63 -5.81 -2.03
N GLU A 98 2.41 -5.47 -1.66
CA GLU A 98 1.63 -4.42 -2.31
C GLU A 98 2.26 -3.03 -2.12
N GLU A 99 2.80 -2.74 -0.95
CA GLU A 99 3.54 -1.51 -0.65
C GLU A 99 4.80 -1.40 -1.51
N LYS A 100 5.60 -2.48 -1.59
CA LYS A 100 6.80 -2.51 -2.44
C LYS A 100 6.48 -2.39 -3.94
N THR A 101 5.38 -2.99 -4.39
CA THR A 101 4.96 -2.85 -5.79
C THR A 101 4.48 -1.44 -6.09
N ARG A 102 3.82 -0.77 -5.15
CA ARG A 102 3.41 0.64 -5.30
C ARG A 102 4.62 1.57 -5.35
N GLU A 103 5.58 1.41 -4.43
CA GLU A 103 6.84 2.18 -4.42
C GLU A 103 7.61 2.00 -5.75
N ALA A 104 7.75 0.75 -6.24
CA ALA A 104 8.43 0.48 -7.50
C ALA A 104 7.70 1.06 -8.73
N VAL A 105 6.37 1.09 -8.72
CA VAL A 105 5.57 1.71 -9.78
C VAL A 105 5.68 3.23 -9.72
N GLU A 106 5.69 3.82 -8.53
CA GLU A 106 5.84 5.27 -8.33
C GLU A 106 7.21 5.74 -8.79
N GLU A 107 8.29 5.00 -8.45
CA GLU A 107 9.65 5.26 -8.92
C GLU A 107 9.77 5.15 -10.45
N ALA A 108 9.17 4.12 -11.06
CA ALA A 108 9.17 3.95 -12.52
C ALA A 108 8.37 5.03 -13.26
N VAL A 109 7.31 5.56 -12.66
CA VAL A 109 6.53 6.67 -13.22
C VAL A 109 7.31 7.98 -13.11
N GLU A 110 8.04 8.19 -12.02
CA GLU A 110 8.87 9.38 -11.83
C GLU A 110 10.05 9.40 -12.81
N GLU A 111 10.74 8.26 -13.03
CA GLU A 111 11.77 8.12 -14.08
C GLU A 111 11.21 8.39 -15.48
N ALA A 112 10.04 7.84 -15.81
CA ALA A 112 9.42 8.07 -17.12
C ALA A 112 9.03 9.55 -17.34
N MET A 113 8.58 10.24 -16.31
CA MET A 113 8.28 11.69 -16.38
C MET A 113 9.54 12.55 -16.49
N GLU A 114 10.67 12.12 -15.91
CA GLU A 114 11.95 12.81 -16.09
C GLU A 114 12.51 12.62 -17.50
N GLU A 115 12.38 11.41 -18.08
CA GLU A 115 12.77 11.15 -19.47
C GLU A 115 11.94 11.98 -20.46
N GLU A 116 10.61 12.04 -20.28
CA GLU A 116 9.72 12.84 -21.14
C GLU A 116 10.05 14.35 -21.06
N LYS A 117 10.34 14.86 -19.87
CA LYS A 117 10.81 16.24 -19.69
C LYS A 117 12.18 16.49 -20.31
N ALA A 118 13.08 15.52 -20.27
CA ALA A 118 14.41 15.67 -20.87
C ALA A 118 14.31 15.69 -22.42
N GLU A 119 13.42 14.88 -23.00
CA GLU A 119 13.14 14.90 -24.45
C GLU A 119 12.53 16.25 -24.88
N GLU A 120 11.57 16.80 -24.10
CA GLU A 120 10.93 18.09 -24.40
C GLU A 120 11.95 19.25 -24.37
N VAL A 121 12.87 19.24 -23.39
CA VAL A 121 13.94 20.24 -23.29
C VAL A 121 14.96 20.13 -24.45
N VAL A 122 15.28 18.90 -24.88
CA VAL A 122 16.17 18.67 -26.03
C VAL A 122 15.54 19.16 -27.34
N GLU A 123 14.24 18.96 -27.51
CA GLU A 123 13.49 19.43 -28.69
C GLU A 123 13.42 20.98 -28.70
N GLU A 124 13.19 21.61 -27.56
CA GLU A 124 13.19 23.08 -27.42
C GLU A 124 14.57 23.69 -27.69
N VAL A 125 15.65 23.03 -27.30
CA VAL A 125 17.04 23.48 -27.57
C VAL A 125 17.37 23.32 -29.05
N ILE A 126 16.95 22.27 -29.71
CA ILE A 126 17.17 22.06 -31.15
C ILE A 126 16.39 23.10 -31.97
N GLU A 127 15.14 23.40 -31.63
CA GLU A 127 14.37 24.48 -32.31
C GLU A 127 15.01 25.88 -32.10
N ALA A 128 15.57 26.14 -30.93
CA ALA A 128 16.26 27.40 -30.66
C ALA A 128 17.57 27.55 -31.45
N GLU A 129 18.36 26.46 -31.59
CA GLU A 129 19.58 26.45 -32.41
C GLU A 129 19.27 26.58 -33.91
N GLU A 130 18.19 25.96 -34.43
CA GLU A 130 17.76 26.13 -35.83
C GLU A 130 17.31 27.57 -36.12
N GLN A 131 16.66 28.23 -35.18
CA GLN A 131 16.26 29.63 -35.33
C GLN A 131 17.46 30.59 -35.34
N GLU A 132 18.47 30.36 -34.52
CA GLU A 132 19.71 31.14 -34.51
C GLU A 132 20.49 31.03 -35.81
N VAL A 133 20.57 29.80 -36.36
CA VAL A 133 21.26 29.58 -37.68
C VAL A 133 20.53 30.25 -38.83
N VAL A 134 19.20 30.28 -38.84
CA VAL A 134 18.40 30.95 -39.86
C VAL A 134 18.52 32.48 -39.75
N GLU A 135 18.62 33.06 -38.55
CA GLU A 135 18.86 34.49 -38.36
C GLU A 135 20.29 34.91 -38.77
N GLU A 136 21.29 34.04 -38.57
CA GLU A 136 22.67 34.33 -38.99
C GLU A 136 22.83 34.25 -40.53
N GLU A 137 22.18 33.31 -41.23
CA GLU A 137 22.15 33.20 -42.68
C GLU A 137 21.42 34.40 -43.33
N THR A 138 20.30 34.86 -42.78
CA THR A 138 19.56 36.03 -43.29
C THR A 138 20.32 37.34 -43.09
N LYS A 139 21.22 37.45 -42.11
CA LYS A 139 22.06 38.60 -41.84
C LYS A 139 23.31 38.65 -42.75
N ALA A 140 23.70 37.53 -43.36
CA ALA A 140 24.85 37.41 -44.23
C ALA A 140 24.53 37.77 -45.71
N GLU A 141 23.25 37.84 -46.09
CA GLU A 141 22.81 38.14 -47.47
C GLU A 141 22.54 39.61 -47.77
N GLU A 142 22.66 40.56 -46.81
CA GLU A 142 22.57 41.98 -47.10
C GLU A 142 23.94 42.67 -46.86
N PRO A 143 24.86 42.72 -47.86
CA PRO A 143 25.23 43.99 -48.43
C PRO A 143 25.88 43.89 -49.83
N SER A 144 25.22 44.15 -50.92
CA SER A 144 25.93 44.48 -52.19
C SER A 144 25.16 45.35 -53.22
N GLU A 145 24.12 46.04 -52.84
CA GLU A 145 23.40 46.93 -53.83
C GLU A 145 23.54 48.45 -53.66
N GLU A 146 24.45 48.95 -52.83
CA GLU A 146 24.55 50.43 -52.61
C GLU A 146 25.83 51.05 -53.13
N ILE A 147 26.59 50.51 -54.10
CA ILE A 147 27.83 51.16 -54.61
C ILE A 147 27.80 51.46 -56.13
N THR A 148 26.70 51.40 -56.88
CA THR A 148 26.71 51.73 -58.33
C THR A 148 25.90 52.95 -58.82
N SER A 149 25.53 53.88 -57.97
CA SER A 149 24.75 55.06 -58.38
C SER A 149 25.35 56.42 -58.07
N LYS A 150 26.70 56.57 -57.92
CA LYS A 150 27.33 57.85 -57.64
C LYS A 150 28.49 58.30 -58.59
N GLU A 151 28.60 57.73 -59.79
CA GLU A 151 29.64 58.13 -60.75
C GLU A 151 29.13 58.57 -62.13
N GLU A 152 27.91 59.00 -62.31
CA GLU A 152 27.48 59.65 -63.56
C GLU A 152 26.77 61.02 -63.32
N LYS A 153 27.48 62.01 -62.84
CA LYS A 153 27.10 63.41 -63.05
C LYS A 153 28.27 64.35 -62.70
N LYS A 154 29.28 64.38 -63.58
CA LYS A 154 30.10 65.58 -63.82
C LYS A 154 30.88 65.40 -65.13
N GLU A 155 30.25 65.82 -66.23
CA GLU A 155 30.80 66.66 -67.33
C GLU A 155 29.67 67.28 -68.07
#